data_d8f9fd49415ea73301999d1e013c0f68
#
_entry.id   d8f9fd49415ea73301999d1e013c0f68
#
_cell.length_a   1.000
_cell.length_b   1.000
_cell.length_c   1.000
_cell.angle_alpha   90.00
_cell.angle_beta   90.00
_cell.angle_gamma   90.00
#
_symmetry.space_group_name_H-M   'P 1'
#
loop_
_entity.id
_entity.type
_entity.pdbx_description
1 polymer ?
#
loop_
_entity_poly.entity_id
_entity_poly.type
_entity_poly.pdbx_seq_one_letter_code
_entity_poly.pdbx_strand_id
1 'polypeptide(L)'
;MSEEYQIVWWNLENLFDLENSLNREKRIKSIIKGEIKGWTDKVLNKKISQLSKVIGMLNENKGPDILGVCEIENRTVLQKLIDSLSFLGRSYKITHEDMDDGRGIDIGIIYDSKKFKMTKKFSHWIIRRNSTRDILQVNLTLKKSNKEIVVICNHWPSRREGESYTEPFRIVAGDSLNYFVQRIQQIRGKKIPIIVMGDFNDTPKNKSIGQYALGTSNLKKVINDGNNSRLYNLMTNLASRRQGTYYYRKKFLMLDQFLVSRGFLIQNPILSIKPHSTSIENLQEIKNKNASPKRFGRPSNKTLNLNGYSDHFPISLVIID
;
A
#
# COMPACT_ATOMS: atom_id res chain seq x y z
N MET A 1 -12.70 16.64 -21.62
CA MET A 1 -11.70 16.86 -20.55
C MET A 1 -11.25 15.51 -20.03
N SER A 2 -9.93 15.31 -19.91
CA SER A 2 -9.35 14.11 -19.30
C SER A 2 -9.76 14.03 -17.83
N GLU A 3 -10.07 12.86 -17.32
CA GLU A 3 -10.44 12.65 -15.94
C GLU A 3 -9.20 12.24 -15.13
N GLU A 4 -9.08 12.79 -13.94
CA GLU A 4 -7.98 12.52 -13.02
C GLU A 4 -8.44 11.63 -11.87
N TYR A 5 -7.59 10.67 -11.47
CA TYR A 5 -7.87 9.76 -10.38
C TYR A 5 -6.67 9.70 -9.45
N GLN A 6 -6.88 10.02 -8.18
CA GLN A 6 -5.82 9.91 -7.16
C GLN A 6 -5.77 8.50 -6.60
N ILE A 7 -4.57 7.93 -6.61
CA ILE A 7 -4.25 6.63 -6.03
C ILE A 7 -3.33 6.87 -4.83
N VAL A 8 -3.67 6.27 -3.70
CA VAL A 8 -2.94 6.40 -2.43
C VAL A 8 -2.55 5.02 -1.92
N TRP A 9 -1.38 4.93 -1.31
CA TRP A 9 -0.96 3.82 -0.47
C TRP A 9 -0.64 4.31 0.93
N TRP A 10 -1.08 3.56 1.97
CA TRP A 10 -0.76 3.88 3.36
C TRP A 10 -0.65 2.64 4.24
N ASN A 11 0.49 2.46 4.93
CA ASN A 11 0.59 1.55 6.05
C ASN A 11 -0.12 2.19 7.25
N LEU A 12 -1.16 1.55 7.78
CA LEU A 12 -2.04 2.09 8.82
C LEU A 12 -1.52 1.88 10.25
N GLU A 13 -0.36 1.28 10.43
CA GLU A 13 0.19 0.94 11.74
C GLU A 13 -0.78 0.18 12.63
N ASN A 14 -0.99 -1.12 12.35
CA ASN A 14 -1.77 -2.05 13.18
C ASN A 14 -3.23 -1.62 13.43
N LEU A 15 -4.05 -1.58 12.42
CA LEU A 15 -5.49 -1.42 12.57
C LEU A 15 -6.12 -2.76 12.99
N PHE A 16 -6.08 -3.06 14.28
CA PHE A 16 -6.68 -4.26 14.86
C PHE A 16 -8.16 -4.07 15.19
N ASP A 17 -8.90 -5.16 15.20
CA ASP A 17 -10.24 -5.23 15.77
C ASP A 17 -10.17 -5.32 17.31
N LEU A 18 -11.31 -5.24 17.98
CA LEU A 18 -11.42 -5.25 19.43
C LEU A 18 -10.70 -6.47 20.05
N GLU A 19 -10.13 -6.32 21.23
CA GLU A 19 -9.47 -7.41 21.95
C GLU A 19 -10.33 -8.66 22.05
N ASN A 20 -11.64 -8.50 22.27
CA ASN A 20 -12.63 -9.56 22.41
C ASN A 20 -13.46 -9.81 21.12
N SER A 21 -12.98 -9.37 19.95
CA SER A 21 -13.73 -9.55 18.70
C SER A 21 -14.09 -10.99 18.42
N LEU A 22 -15.35 -11.23 18.12
CA LEU A 22 -15.89 -12.54 17.69
C LEU A 22 -15.57 -12.84 16.22
N ASN A 23 -15.26 -11.82 15.43
CA ASN A 23 -14.95 -11.94 14.00
C ASN A 23 -13.51 -12.39 13.73
N ARG A 24 -12.69 -12.49 14.79
CA ARG A 24 -11.29 -12.91 14.65
C ARG A 24 -11.19 -14.40 14.47
N GLU A 25 -10.45 -14.84 13.46
CA GLU A 25 -10.13 -16.24 13.23
C GLU A 25 -9.48 -16.90 14.46
N LYS A 26 -9.88 -18.16 14.74
CA LYS A 26 -9.36 -18.90 15.91
C LYS A 26 -7.82 -19.03 15.87
N ARG A 27 -7.25 -19.26 14.69
CA ARG A 27 -5.80 -19.34 14.47
C ARG A 27 -5.10 -18.04 14.88
N ILE A 28 -5.62 -16.91 14.43
CA ILE A 28 -5.07 -15.58 14.69
C ILE A 28 -5.20 -15.22 16.18
N LYS A 29 -6.31 -15.60 16.82
CA LYS A 29 -6.61 -15.24 18.22
C LYS A 29 -5.50 -15.59 19.20
N SER A 30 -4.86 -16.75 19.05
CA SER A 30 -3.75 -17.17 19.92
C SER A 30 -2.47 -16.40 19.62
N ILE A 31 -2.19 -16.14 18.36
CA ILE A 31 -0.96 -15.52 17.88
C ILE A 31 -0.88 -14.04 18.30
N ILE A 32 -1.95 -13.28 18.11
CA ILE A 32 -1.94 -11.82 18.32
C ILE A 32 -2.41 -11.39 19.71
N LYS A 33 -2.76 -12.33 20.61
CA LYS A 33 -3.29 -12.04 21.96
C LYS A 33 -2.48 -10.98 22.71
N GLY A 34 -1.15 -11.04 22.64
CA GLY A 34 -0.27 -10.05 23.25
C GLY A 34 -0.29 -8.68 22.58
N GLU A 35 -0.54 -8.64 21.27
CA GLU A 35 -0.52 -7.42 20.45
C GLU A 35 -1.78 -6.56 20.64
N ILE A 36 -2.94 -7.21 20.83
CA ILE A 36 -4.25 -6.58 20.92
C ILE A 36 -4.70 -6.23 22.33
N LYS A 37 -3.91 -6.60 23.36
CA LYS A 37 -4.26 -6.33 24.76
C LYS A 37 -4.51 -4.83 24.97
N GLY A 38 -5.70 -4.49 25.49
CA GLY A 38 -6.14 -3.11 25.68
C GLY A 38 -6.71 -2.43 24.42
N TRP A 39 -6.93 -3.17 23.31
CA TRP A 39 -7.57 -2.66 22.11
C TRP A 39 -9.09 -2.60 22.29
N THR A 40 -9.52 -1.57 23.03
CA THR A 40 -10.94 -1.33 23.37
C THR A 40 -11.66 -0.54 22.28
N ASP A 41 -13.01 -0.45 22.36
CA ASP A 41 -13.82 0.41 21.47
C ASP A 41 -13.29 1.85 21.42
N LYS A 42 -12.92 2.42 22.58
CA LYS A 42 -12.38 3.77 22.65
C LYS A 42 -11.09 3.90 21.83
N VAL A 43 -10.19 2.92 21.90
CA VAL A 43 -8.92 2.93 21.17
C VAL A 43 -9.16 2.75 19.67
N LEU A 44 -9.99 1.76 19.28
CA LEU A 44 -10.31 1.49 17.88
C LEU A 44 -11.03 2.68 17.23
N ASN A 45 -12.06 3.22 17.86
CA ASN A 45 -12.80 4.36 17.33
C ASN A 45 -11.89 5.60 17.20
N LYS A 46 -10.97 5.81 18.14
CA LYS A 46 -10.01 6.90 18.04
C LYS A 46 -9.02 6.69 16.89
N LYS A 47 -8.51 5.47 16.72
CA LYS A 47 -7.66 5.12 15.57
C LYS A 47 -8.36 5.38 14.25
N ILE A 48 -9.58 4.88 14.08
CA ILE A 48 -10.40 5.09 12.88
C ILE A 48 -10.63 6.59 12.64
N SER A 49 -11.02 7.35 13.66
CA SER A 49 -11.21 8.79 13.55
C SER A 49 -9.95 9.52 13.09
N GLN A 50 -8.76 9.14 13.59
CA GLN A 50 -7.49 9.74 13.18
C GLN A 50 -7.15 9.37 11.72
N LEU A 51 -7.34 8.11 11.32
CA LEU A 51 -7.10 7.68 9.95
C LEU A 51 -8.06 8.35 8.97
N SER A 52 -9.36 8.40 9.29
CA SER A 52 -10.37 9.02 8.41
C SER A 52 -10.14 10.53 8.25
N LYS A 53 -9.67 11.21 9.29
CA LYS A 53 -9.28 12.62 9.20
C LYS A 53 -8.19 12.83 8.12
N VAL A 54 -7.14 12.00 8.14
CA VAL A 54 -6.05 12.09 7.14
C VAL A 54 -6.56 11.76 5.74
N ILE A 55 -7.29 10.65 5.59
CA ILE A 55 -7.85 10.23 4.29
C ILE A 55 -8.77 11.32 3.72
N GLY A 56 -9.55 11.97 4.59
CA GLY A 56 -10.44 13.06 4.18
C GLY A 56 -9.72 14.29 3.66
N MET A 57 -8.49 14.56 4.12
CA MET A 57 -7.68 15.69 3.64
C MET A 57 -7.03 15.44 2.27
N LEU A 58 -6.91 14.17 1.84
CA LEU A 58 -6.29 13.83 0.56
C LEU A 58 -7.18 14.23 -0.61
N ASN A 59 -6.57 14.35 -1.81
CA ASN A 59 -7.28 14.68 -3.04
C ASN A 59 -8.12 15.97 -2.91
N GLU A 60 -7.51 17.04 -2.40
CA GLU A 60 -8.19 18.33 -2.20
C GLU A 60 -9.46 18.21 -1.33
N ASN A 61 -9.38 17.45 -0.25
CA ASN A 61 -10.47 17.12 0.67
C ASN A 61 -11.63 16.28 0.06
N LYS A 62 -11.38 15.62 -1.07
CA LYS A 62 -12.36 14.72 -1.71
C LYS A 62 -12.14 13.24 -1.36
N GLY A 63 -11.02 12.92 -0.69
CA GLY A 63 -10.55 11.57 -0.47
C GLY A 63 -10.05 10.87 -1.75
N PRO A 64 -9.21 9.83 -1.63
CA PRO A 64 -8.62 9.13 -2.78
C PRO A 64 -9.67 8.36 -3.59
N ASP A 65 -9.38 8.15 -4.88
CA ASP A 65 -10.22 7.32 -5.73
C ASP A 65 -9.91 5.83 -5.56
N ILE A 66 -8.64 5.51 -5.28
CA ILE A 66 -8.16 4.18 -4.87
C ILE A 66 -7.22 4.38 -3.67
N LEU A 67 -7.43 3.61 -2.61
CA LEU A 67 -6.59 3.58 -1.41
C LEU A 67 -6.16 2.14 -1.13
N GLY A 68 -4.87 1.84 -1.30
CA GLY A 68 -4.27 0.63 -0.79
C GLY A 68 -3.80 0.82 0.65
N VAL A 69 -4.02 -0.17 1.48
CA VAL A 69 -3.65 -0.15 2.88
C VAL A 69 -3.05 -1.47 3.32
N CYS A 70 -2.20 -1.42 4.34
CA CYS A 70 -1.73 -2.61 5.03
C CYS A 70 -1.73 -2.43 6.55
N GLU A 71 -1.36 -3.50 7.25
CA GLU A 71 -1.46 -3.62 8.70
C GLU A 71 -2.89 -3.49 9.21
N ILE A 72 -3.81 -4.14 8.53
CA ILE A 72 -5.21 -4.29 8.92
C ILE A 72 -5.47 -5.73 9.35
N GLU A 73 -6.26 -5.95 10.40
CA GLU A 73 -6.53 -7.30 10.89
C GLU A 73 -7.54 -8.05 10.02
N ASN A 74 -8.63 -7.38 9.61
CA ASN A 74 -9.73 -8.04 8.92
C ASN A 74 -10.61 -7.06 8.14
N ARG A 75 -11.59 -7.60 7.41
CA ARG A 75 -12.55 -6.82 6.64
C ARG A 75 -13.43 -5.92 7.54
N THR A 76 -13.71 -6.33 8.78
CA THR A 76 -14.60 -5.58 9.69
C THR A 76 -14.00 -4.21 10.04
N VAL A 77 -12.70 -4.14 10.33
CA VAL A 77 -12.05 -2.84 10.62
C VAL A 77 -11.97 -1.94 9.39
N LEU A 78 -11.81 -2.51 8.19
CA LEU A 78 -11.91 -1.74 6.95
C LEU A 78 -13.31 -1.20 6.72
N GLN A 79 -14.36 -1.99 7.04
CA GLN A 79 -15.74 -1.52 6.94
C GLN A 79 -15.97 -0.33 7.88
N LYS A 80 -15.56 -0.43 9.15
CA LYS A 80 -15.63 0.68 10.10
C LYS A 80 -14.89 1.93 9.59
N LEU A 81 -13.73 1.74 8.93
CA LEU A 81 -12.97 2.84 8.35
C LEU A 81 -13.75 3.52 7.22
N ILE A 82 -14.30 2.77 6.25
CA ILE A 82 -15.05 3.39 5.14
C ILE A 82 -16.37 4.00 5.61
N ASP A 83 -17.03 3.44 6.62
CA ASP A 83 -18.22 4.03 7.22
C ASP A 83 -17.91 5.40 7.84
N SER A 84 -16.74 5.55 8.47
CA SER A 84 -16.25 6.83 9.00
C SER A 84 -15.89 7.86 7.93
N LEU A 85 -15.80 7.46 6.65
CA LEU A 85 -15.54 8.31 5.50
C LEU A 85 -16.83 8.74 4.75
N SER A 86 -18.00 8.43 5.29
CA SER A 86 -19.31 8.76 4.67
C SER A 86 -19.47 10.24 4.32
N PHE A 87 -18.83 11.13 5.10
CA PHE A 87 -18.87 12.58 4.88
C PHE A 87 -18.25 13.01 3.53
N LEU A 88 -17.46 12.13 2.88
CA LEU A 88 -16.87 12.40 1.56
C LEU A 88 -17.87 12.20 0.40
N GLY A 89 -19.06 11.63 0.66
CA GLY A 89 -20.05 11.34 -0.39
C GLY A 89 -19.61 10.32 -1.43
N ARG A 90 -18.53 9.57 -1.16
CA ARG A 90 -18.02 8.53 -2.03
C ARG A 90 -18.72 7.20 -1.81
N SER A 91 -18.70 6.34 -2.82
CA SER A 91 -19.26 4.98 -2.74
C SER A 91 -18.14 3.95 -2.63
N TYR A 92 -17.41 4.00 -1.51
CA TYR A 92 -16.26 3.10 -1.30
C TYR A 92 -16.68 1.64 -1.18
N LYS A 93 -15.90 0.77 -1.85
CA LYS A 93 -15.95 -0.68 -1.70
C LYS A 93 -14.60 -1.22 -1.28
N ILE A 94 -14.61 -2.33 -0.55
CA ILE A 94 -13.44 -3.01 -0.02
C ILE A 94 -13.15 -4.26 -0.85
N THR A 95 -11.88 -4.44 -1.17
CA THR A 95 -11.29 -5.71 -1.59
C THR A 95 -10.23 -6.10 -0.57
N HIS A 96 -10.41 -7.24 0.05
CA HIS A 96 -9.57 -7.78 1.11
C HIS A 96 -9.53 -9.31 0.98
N GLU A 97 -8.44 -9.91 1.43
CA GLU A 97 -8.27 -11.36 1.61
C GLU A 97 -7.60 -11.58 2.95
N ASP A 98 -8.09 -12.54 3.74
CA ASP A 98 -7.40 -12.99 4.94
C ASP A 98 -6.15 -13.78 4.51
N MET A 99 -4.98 -13.30 4.90
CA MET A 99 -3.69 -13.84 4.48
C MET A 99 -3.04 -14.66 5.59
N ASP A 100 -2.15 -15.59 5.21
CA ASP A 100 -1.42 -16.40 6.17
C ASP A 100 -0.22 -15.64 6.76
N ASP A 101 -0.49 -14.58 7.51
CA ASP A 101 0.55 -13.83 8.26
C ASP A 101 0.54 -14.20 9.73
N GLY A 102 1.72 -14.50 10.28
CA GLY A 102 1.88 -14.85 11.69
C GLY A 102 1.56 -13.72 12.68
N ARG A 103 1.37 -12.48 12.20
CA ARG A 103 0.95 -11.33 13.03
C ARG A 103 -0.54 -11.00 12.85
N GLY A 104 -1.26 -11.75 11.99
CA GLY A 104 -2.67 -11.52 11.71
C GLY A 104 -2.96 -10.13 11.15
N ILE A 105 -2.12 -9.67 10.23
CA ILE A 105 -2.28 -8.38 9.56
C ILE A 105 -2.19 -8.55 8.04
N ASP A 106 -3.10 -7.93 7.34
CA ASP A 106 -3.34 -8.12 5.93
C ASP A 106 -3.14 -6.85 5.11
N ILE A 107 -3.44 -6.99 3.82
CA ILE A 107 -3.49 -5.93 2.82
C ILE A 107 -4.94 -5.76 2.36
N GLY A 108 -5.35 -4.52 2.12
CA GLY A 108 -6.65 -4.22 1.55
C GLY A 108 -6.60 -3.11 0.50
N ILE A 109 -7.60 -3.08 -0.37
CA ILE A 109 -7.84 -2.00 -1.32
C ILE A 109 -9.25 -1.47 -1.09
N ILE A 110 -9.36 -0.15 -0.99
CA ILE A 110 -10.60 0.61 -0.96
C ILE A 110 -10.66 1.40 -2.27
N TYR A 111 -11.78 1.36 -2.99
CA TYR A 111 -11.93 2.08 -4.25
C TYR A 111 -13.34 2.68 -4.37
N ASP A 112 -13.45 3.83 -5.04
CA ASP A 112 -14.74 4.45 -5.31
C ASP A 112 -15.48 3.69 -6.42
N SER A 113 -16.55 3.00 -6.05
CA SER A 113 -17.34 2.18 -6.98
C SER A 113 -18.19 3.01 -7.95
N LYS A 114 -18.30 4.33 -7.77
CA LYS A 114 -18.87 5.22 -8.79
C LYS A 114 -17.94 5.35 -10.01
N LYS A 115 -16.62 5.31 -9.76
CA LYS A 115 -15.57 5.50 -10.78
C LYS A 115 -14.99 4.19 -11.32
N PHE A 116 -14.90 3.16 -10.48
CA PHE A 116 -14.27 1.89 -10.84
C PHE A 116 -15.20 0.70 -10.66
N LYS A 117 -15.01 -0.31 -11.52
CA LYS A 117 -15.60 -1.64 -11.39
C LYS A 117 -14.47 -2.64 -11.18
N MET A 118 -14.49 -3.38 -10.07
CA MET A 118 -13.59 -4.52 -9.89
C MET A 118 -14.03 -5.66 -10.79
N THR A 119 -13.11 -6.19 -11.57
CA THR A 119 -13.36 -7.28 -12.50
C THR A 119 -12.77 -8.60 -12.02
N LYS A 120 -11.58 -8.57 -11.39
CA LYS A 120 -10.92 -9.75 -10.81
C LYS A 120 -10.09 -9.37 -9.59
N LYS A 121 -9.93 -10.35 -8.67
CA LYS A 121 -9.05 -10.30 -7.50
C LYS A 121 -8.23 -11.58 -7.47
N PHE A 122 -6.95 -11.46 -7.11
CA PHE A 122 -6.05 -12.58 -6.87
C PHE A 122 -5.23 -12.31 -5.61
N SER A 123 -5.03 -13.35 -4.80
CA SER A 123 -4.04 -13.39 -3.74
C SER A 123 -2.92 -14.31 -4.21
N HIS A 124 -1.73 -13.77 -4.36
CA HIS A 124 -0.57 -14.49 -4.88
C HIS A 124 0.35 -14.87 -3.73
N TRP A 125 0.47 -16.15 -3.49
CA TRP A 125 1.31 -16.67 -2.42
C TRP A 125 2.79 -16.42 -2.68
N ILE A 126 3.48 -15.99 -1.63
CA ILE A 126 4.94 -15.94 -1.58
C ILE A 126 5.41 -17.20 -0.88
N ILE A 127 6.01 -18.14 -1.62
CA ILE A 127 6.43 -19.43 -1.10
C ILE A 127 7.68 -19.26 -0.22
N ARG A 128 7.56 -19.55 1.08
CA ARG A 128 8.65 -19.54 2.04
C ARG A 128 8.32 -20.41 3.27
N ARG A 129 9.35 -20.68 4.11
CA ARG A 129 9.17 -21.54 5.30
C ARG A 129 8.20 -20.95 6.33
N ASN A 130 8.29 -19.64 6.57
CA ASN A 130 7.41 -18.93 7.50
C ASN A 130 6.29 -18.25 6.73
N SER A 131 5.10 -18.23 7.28
CA SER A 131 3.96 -17.51 6.71
C SER A 131 4.27 -16.02 6.52
N THR A 132 3.73 -15.42 5.49
CA THR A 132 3.85 -13.98 5.17
C THR A 132 2.62 -13.54 4.39
N ARG A 133 2.42 -12.21 4.30
CA ARG A 133 1.34 -11.66 3.47
C ARG A 133 1.56 -12.01 2.02
N ASP A 134 0.46 -12.32 1.35
CA ASP A 134 0.41 -12.50 -0.08
C ASP A 134 0.58 -11.19 -0.83
N ILE A 135 0.77 -11.27 -2.14
CA ILE A 135 0.69 -10.11 -3.03
C ILE A 135 -0.77 -10.00 -3.50
N LEU A 136 -1.46 -8.92 -3.14
CA LEU A 136 -2.86 -8.69 -3.53
C LEU A 136 -2.93 -7.99 -4.89
N GLN A 137 -3.46 -8.67 -5.90
CA GLN A 137 -3.76 -8.09 -7.21
C GLN A 137 -5.25 -7.81 -7.36
N VAL A 138 -5.60 -6.62 -7.83
CA VAL A 138 -6.97 -6.25 -8.19
C VAL A 138 -6.98 -5.64 -9.59
N ASN A 139 -7.82 -6.18 -10.45
CA ASN A 139 -8.08 -5.61 -11.77
C ASN A 139 -9.31 -4.71 -11.67
N LEU A 140 -9.13 -3.45 -12.04
CA LEU A 140 -10.18 -2.44 -12.04
C LEU A 140 -10.41 -1.94 -13.46
N THR A 141 -11.67 -1.67 -13.80
CA THR A 141 -12.06 -1.00 -15.03
C THR A 141 -12.60 0.38 -14.67
N LEU A 142 -12.09 1.42 -15.33
CA LEU A 142 -12.62 2.77 -15.24
C LEU A 142 -14.00 2.79 -15.90
N LYS A 143 -15.04 3.18 -15.18
CA LYS A 143 -16.43 3.11 -15.68
C LYS A 143 -16.70 4.06 -16.83
N LYS A 144 -16.00 5.20 -16.87
CA LYS A 144 -16.21 6.22 -17.89
C LYS A 144 -15.65 5.81 -19.26
N SER A 145 -14.44 5.27 -19.29
CA SER A 145 -13.72 4.95 -20.54
C SER A 145 -13.64 3.46 -20.86
N ASN A 146 -14.07 2.61 -19.92
CA ASN A 146 -13.93 1.15 -19.99
C ASN A 146 -12.46 0.65 -20.09
N LYS A 147 -11.49 1.51 -19.74
CA LYS A 147 -10.06 1.15 -19.71
C LYS A 147 -9.76 0.34 -18.47
N GLU A 148 -8.86 -0.64 -18.61
CA GLU A 148 -8.44 -1.51 -17.51
C GLU A 148 -7.13 -1.02 -16.89
N ILE A 149 -7.03 -1.16 -15.56
CA ILE A 149 -5.82 -0.98 -14.76
C ILE A 149 -5.65 -2.16 -13.82
N VAL A 150 -4.42 -2.64 -13.67
CA VAL A 150 -4.07 -3.63 -12.66
C VAL A 150 -3.37 -2.94 -11.49
N VAL A 151 -3.88 -3.14 -10.29
CA VAL A 151 -3.31 -2.62 -9.05
C VAL A 151 -2.77 -3.80 -8.24
N ILE A 152 -1.50 -3.75 -7.87
CA ILE A 152 -0.82 -4.79 -7.08
C ILE A 152 -0.35 -4.15 -5.78
N CYS A 153 -0.82 -4.70 -4.66
CA CYS A 153 -0.47 -4.23 -3.32
C CYS A 153 0.46 -5.22 -2.61
N ASN A 154 1.46 -4.67 -1.92
CA ASN A 154 2.52 -5.42 -1.28
C ASN A 154 2.72 -4.96 0.18
N HIS A 155 3.00 -5.92 1.08
CA HIS A 155 3.57 -5.63 2.38
C HIS A 155 4.61 -6.70 2.70
N TRP A 156 5.87 -6.42 2.37
CA TRP A 156 6.96 -7.39 2.46
C TRP A 156 7.45 -7.62 3.88
N PRO A 157 8.22 -8.70 4.11
CA PRO A 157 8.79 -9.02 5.42
C PRO A 157 9.59 -7.86 6.02
N SER A 158 9.31 -7.53 7.28
CA SER A 158 9.92 -6.40 7.95
C SER A 158 11.41 -6.62 8.26
N ARG A 159 12.12 -5.53 8.55
CA ARG A 159 13.52 -5.53 8.98
C ARG A 159 13.72 -5.75 10.49
N ARG A 160 12.65 -6.07 11.22
CA ARG A 160 12.64 -6.08 12.70
C ARG A 160 13.69 -7.01 13.30
N GLU A 161 13.94 -8.17 12.68
CA GLU A 161 14.96 -9.15 13.10
C GLU A 161 16.35 -8.84 12.55
N GLY A 162 16.56 -7.69 11.92
CA GLY A 162 17.79 -7.26 11.28
C GLY A 162 17.68 -7.21 9.75
N GLU A 163 18.22 -6.13 9.16
CA GLU A 163 18.11 -5.87 7.74
C GLU A 163 18.72 -7.00 6.89
N SER A 164 19.96 -7.39 7.21
CA SER A 164 20.69 -8.43 6.46
C SER A 164 20.08 -9.82 6.67
N TYR A 165 19.63 -10.15 7.88
CA TYR A 165 19.01 -11.43 8.16
C TYR A 165 17.68 -11.62 7.41
N THR A 166 16.89 -10.55 7.28
CA THR A 166 15.57 -10.59 6.63
C THR A 166 15.61 -10.27 5.12
N GLU A 167 16.75 -9.82 4.57
CA GLU A 167 16.91 -9.50 3.14
C GLU A 167 16.52 -10.66 2.22
N PRO A 168 16.92 -11.94 2.47
CA PRO A 168 16.53 -13.07 1.62
C PRO A 168 15.01 -13.22 1.47
N PHE A 169 14.24 -12.89 2.52
CA PHE A 169 12.78 -12.99 2.49
C PHE A 169 12.16 -11.92 1.58
N ARG A 170 12.73 -10.69 1.57
CA ARG A 170 12.30 -9.64 0.66
C ARG A 170 12.77 -9.87 -0.77
N ILE A 171 13.90 -10.54 -0.96
CA ILE A 171 14.36 -11.01 -2.28
C ILE A 171 13.34 -11.98 -2.88
N VAL A 172 12.87 -12.98 -2.12
CA VAL A 172 11.84 -13.92 -2.58
C VAL A 172 10.53 -13.18 -2.93
N ALA A 173 10.13 -12.20 -2.13
CA ALA A 173 8.96 -11.40 -2.42
C ALA A 173 9.13 -10.57 -3.70
N GLY A 174 10.33 -10.00 -3.94
CA GLY A 174 10.64 -9.25 -5.14
C GLY A 174 10.63 -10.11 -6.40
N ASP A 175 11.20 -11.31 -6.33
CA ASP A 175 11.20 -12.28 -7.44
C ASP A 175 9.77 -12.75 -7.75
N SER A 176 8.97 -13.06 -6.72
CA SER A 176 7.56 -13.41 -6.87
C SER A 176 6.76 -12.29 -7.53
N LEU A 177 6.96 -11.04 -7.10
CA LEU A 177 6.31 -9.87 -7.72
C LEU A 177 6.66 -9.78 -9.21
N ASN A 178 7.94 -9.93 -9.57
CA ASN A 178 8.37 -9.87 -10.97
C ASN A 178 7.71 -10.97 -11.80
N TYR A 179 7.67 -12.20 -11.29
CA TYR A 179 6.98 -13.31 -11.95
C TYR A 179 5.50 -12.98 -12.25
N PHE A 180 4.75 -12.44 -11.27
CA PHE A 180 3.35 -12.10 -11.48
C PHE A 180 3.17 -10.94 -12.44
N VAL A 181 4.03 -9.93 -12.40
CA VAL A 181 4.02 -8.83 -13.38
C VAL A 181 4.22 -9.37 -14.80
N GLN A 182 5.18 -10.28 -15.01
CA GLN A 182 5.39 -10.96 -16.29
C GLN A 182 4.13 -11.73 -16.75
N ARG A 183 3.54 -12.52 -15.85
CA ARG A 183 2.34 -13.29 -16.16
C ARG A 183 1.15 -12.40 -16.55
N ILE A 184 0.95 -11.29 -15.84
CA ILE A 184 -0.09 -10.31 -16.19
C ILE A 184 0.14 -9.76 -17.60
N GLN A 185 1.37 -9.37 -17.93
CA GLN A 185 1.72 -8.85 -19.25
C GLN A 185 1.60 -9.89 -20.36
N GLN A 186 1.91 -11.15 -20.09
CA GLN A 186 1.71 -12.25 -21.05
C GLN A 186 0.22 -12.48 -21.35
N ILE A 187 -0.65 -12.39 -20.35
CA ILE A 187 -2.09 -12.65 -20.47
C ILE A 187 -2.85 -11.43 -21.02
N ARG A 188 -2.47 -10.21 -20.57
CA ARG A 188 -3.21 -8.96 -20.87
C ARG A 188 -2.55 -8.10 -21.92
N GLY A 189 -1.35 -8.47 -22.38
CA GLY A 189 -0.54 -7.70 -23.30
C GLY A 189 0.40 -6.70 -22.60
N LYS A 190 1.45 -6.34 -23.31
CA LYS A 190 2.57 -5.52 -22.80
C LYS A 190 2.21 -4.06 -22.53
N LYS A 191 1.06 -3.60 -23.01
CA LYS A 191 0.56 -2.22 -22.84
C LYS A 191 -0.37 -2.07 -21.65
N ILE A 192 -0.67 -3.17 -20.91
CA ILE A 192 -1.54 -3.10 -19.74
C ILE A 192 -0.93 -2.15 -18.68
N PRO A 193 -1.68 -1.14 -18.20
CA PRO A 193 -1.24 -0.31 -17.11
C PRO A 193 -1.24 -1.11 -15.80
N ILE A 194 -0.05 -1.27 -15.17
CA ILE A 194 0.10 -1.93 -13.88
C ILE A 194 0.70 -0.92 -12.90
N ILE A 195 0.03 -0.70 -11.77
CA ILE A 195 0.57 0.01 -10.61
C ILE A 195 0.88 -1.03 -9.54
N VAL A 196 2.13 -1.04 -9.11
CA VAL A 196 2.57 -1.77 -7.94
C VAL A 196 2.80 -0.77 -6.82
N MET A 197 2.14 -0.96 -5.70
CA MET A 197 2.28 -0.12 -4.52
C MET A 197 2.43 -0.96 -3.26
N GLY A 198 3.08 -0.42 -2.24
CA GLY A 198 3.25 -1.19 -1.02
C GLY A 198 4.27 -0.62 -0.05
N ASP A 199 4.25 -1.17 1.17
CA ASP A 199 5.37 -1.15 2.10
C ASP A 199 6.29 -2.33 1.75
N PHE A 200 7.36 -2.03 1.04
CA PHE A 200 8.33 -3.03 0.61
C PHE A 200 9.34 -3.37 1.72
N ASN A 201 9.31 -2.66 2.85
CA ASN A 201 10.31 -2.80 3.91
C ASN A 201 11.78 -2.72 3.41
N ASP A 202 11.97 -2.28 2.17
CA ASP A 202 13.23 -2.01 1.50
C ASP A 202 13.15 -0.69 0.73
N THR A 203 14.31 -0.03 0.59
CA THR A 203 14.41 1.23 -0.17
C THR A 203 14.61 0.95 -1.66
N PRO A 204 14.43 1.92 -2.56
CA PRO A 204 14.66 1.74 -4.01
C PRO A 204 16.06 1.21 -4.37
N LYS A 205 17.04 1.33 -3.46
CA LYS A 205 18.44 0.90 -3.68
C LYS A 205 18.70 -0.56 -3.27
N ASN A 206 17.79 -1.19 -2.54
CA ASN A 206 17.98 -2.57 -2.09
C ASN A 206 17.82 -3.56 -3.25
N LYS A 207 18.53 -4.69 -3.16
CA LYS A 207 18.54 -5.75 -4.19
C LYS A 207 17.16 -6.29 -4.50
N SER A 208 16.34 -6.49 -3.47
CA SER A 208 14.95 -6.96 -3.61
C SER A 208 14.15 -6.12 -4.60
N ILE A 209 14.34 -4.78 -4.58
CA ILE A 209 13.67 -3.85 -5.50
C ILE A 209 14.39 -3.82 -6.86
N GLY A 210 15.71 -3.57 -6.86
CA GLY A 210 16.43 -3.28 -8.11
C GLY A 210 16.76 -4.50 -8.97
N GLN A 211 17.07 -5.64 -8.34
CA GLN A 211 17.52 -6.84 -9.04
C GLN A 211 16.42 -7.91 -9.18
N TYR A 212 15.54 -8.04 -8.19
CA TYR A 212 14.53 -9.09 -8.15
C TYR A 212 13.15 -8.60 -8.59
N ALA A 213 12.62 -7.52 -8.04
CA ALA A 213 11.40 -6.90 -8.55
C ALA A 213 11.62 -6.11 -9.85
N LEU A 214 12.85 -5.98 -10.29
CA LEU A 214 13.29 -5.25 -11.49
C LEU A 214 12.84 -3.78 -11.52
N GLY A 215 12.71 -3.15 -10.35
CA GLY A 215 12.42 -1.71 -10.19
C GLY A 215 13.64 -0.86 -10.60
N THR A 216 13.43 0.19 -11.37
CA THR A 216 14.51 1.09 -11.82
C THR A 216 14.03 2.52 -11.96
N SER A 217 14.93 3.49 -11.78
CA SER A 217 14.69 4.90 -12.09
C SER A 217 15.06 5.27 -13.54
N ASN A 218 15.52 4.32 -14.34
CA ASN A 218 15.89 4.55 -15.74
C ASN A 218 14.69 4.27 -16.65
N LEU A 219 14.01 5.33 -17.09
CA LEU A 219 12.84 5.26 -17.96
C LEU A 219 13.12 4.50 -19.27
N LYS A 220 14.29 4.76 -19.91
CA LYS A 220 14.66 4.10 -21.17
C LYS A 220 14.78 2.58 -20.98
N LYS A 221 15.30 2.11 -19.84
CA LYS A 221 15.37 0.67 -19.54
C LYS A 221 13.99 0.05 -19.44
N VAL A 222 12.98 0.75 -18.93
CA VAL A 222 11.61 0.21 -18.82
C VAL A 222 10.91 0.20 -20.18
N ILE A 223 11.06 1.28 -20.96
CA ILE A 223 10.41 1.38 -22.29
C ILE A 223 11.02 0.38 -23.28
N ASN A 224 12.32 0.18 -23.26
CA ASN A 224 13.05 -0.66 -24.21
C ASN A 224 13.28 -2.10 -23.75
N ASP A 225 12.73 -2.49 -22.59
CA ASP A 225 12.86 -3.85 -22.08
C ASP A 225 12.08 -4.84 -22.96
N GLY A 226 12.78 -5.67 -23.69
CA GLY A 226 12.18 -6.69 -24.55
C GLY A 226 11.37 -7.74 -23.78
N ASN A 227 11.78 -8.06 -22.57
CA ASN A 227 11.10 -9.03 -21.68
C ASN A 227 9.96 -8.40 -20.87
N ASN A 228 9.90 -7.06 -20.81
CA ASN A 228 8.78 -6.25 -20.31
C ASN A 228 8.40 -6.38 -18.84
N SER A 229 9.26 -6.91 -18.00
CA SER A 229 9.00 -7.05 -16.57
C SER A 229 9.54 -5.90 -15.72
N ARG A 230 10.38 -5.01 -16.30
CA ARG A 230 10.90 -3.88 -15.55
C ARG A 230 9.82 -2.88 -15.21
N LEU A 231 9.92 -2.38 -13.99
CA LEU A 231 9.00 -1.37 -13.45
C LEU A 231 9.76 -0.05 -13.23
N TYR A 232 9.14 1.05 -13.57
CA TYR A 232 9.66 2.38 -13.27
C TYR A 232 9.29 2.78 -11.83
N ASN A 233 10.30 3.00 -11.00
CA ASN A 233 10.10 3.37 -9.61
C ASN A 233 9.96 4.89 -9.47
N LEU A 234 8.76 5.34 -9.23
CA LEU A 234 8.40 6.76 -9.12
C LEU A 234 8.98 7.44 -7.87
N MET A 235 9.32 6.66 -6.82
CA MET A 235 9.78 7.19 -5.53
C MET A 235 11.29 7.41 -5.47
N THR A 236 12.07 6.94 -6.45
CA THR A 236 13.53 7.01 -6.39
C THR A 236 14.06 8.45 -6.31
N ASN A 237 13.45 9.38 -7.03
CA ASN A 237 13.86 10.79 -7.00
C ASN A 237 13.61 11.45 -5.63
N LEU A 238 12.49 11.10 -4.97
CA LEU A 238 12.18 11.59 -3.61
C LEU A 238 13.16 10.99 -2.60
N ALA A 239 13.45 9.70 -2.71
CA ALA A 239 14.43 9.01 -1.87
C ALA A 239 15.84 9.61 -2.01
N SER A 240 16.25 10.01 -3.23
CA SER A 240 17.55 10.64 -3.47
C SER A 240 17.68 12.01 -2.80
N ARG A 241 16.56 12.69 -2.53
CA ARG A 241 16.48 13.95 -1.78
C ARG A 241 16.40 13.73 -0.27
N ARG A 242 16.69 12.52 0.22
CA ARG A 242 16.62 12.10 1.62
C ARG A 242 15.22 12.20 2.22
N GLN A 243 14.19 12.15 1.39
CA GLN A 243 12.80 12.02 1.82
C GLN A 243 12.45 10.54 2.00
N GLY A 244 11.44 10.27 2.83
CA GLY A 244 10.98 8.91 3.07
C GLY A 244 9.64 8.89 3.78
N THR A 245 9.05 7.72 3.84
CA THR A 245 7.74 7.47 4.45
C THR A 245 7.83 7.00 5.88
N TYR A 246 8.95 6.40 6.26
CA TYR A 246 9.23 5.86 7.59
C TYR A 246 10.47 6.50 8.21
N TYR A 247 10.45 6.73 9.53
CA TYR A 247 11.57 7.37 10.24
C TYR A 247 12.20 6.42 11.26
N TYR A 248 13.47 6.10 11.03
CA TYR A 248 14.22 5.18 11.87
C TYR A 248 15.66 5.66 12.12
N ARG A 249 16.12 5.60 13.38
CA ARG A 249 17.50 6.00 13.78
C ARG A 249 17.92 7.36 13.18
N LYS A 250 17.07 8.35 13.31
CA LYS A 250 17.28 9.74 12.80
C LYS A 250 17.40 9.85 11.28
N LYS A 251 16.89 8.87 10.52
CA LYS A 251 16.90 8.88 9.04
C LYS A 251 15.51 8.57 8.52
N PHE A 252 15.15 9.22 7.42
CA PHE A 252 14.00 8.84 6.62
C PHE A 252 14.35 7.68 5.69
N LEU A 253 13.49 6.68 5.63
CA LEU A 253 13.58 5.54 4.72
C LEU A 253 12.36 5.56 3.79
N MET A 254 12.58 5.36 2.49
CA MET A 254 11.53 5.23 1.49
C MET A 254 11.11 3.76 1.40
N LEU A 255 10.27 3.31 2.34
CA LEU A 255 9.80 1.93 2.41
C LEU A 255 8.52 1.72 1.61
N ASP A 256 7.65 2.74 1.59
CA ASP A 256 6.43 2.74 0.78
C ASP A 256 6.75 3.30 -0.61
N GLN A 257 6.38 2.55 -1.67
CA GLN A 257 6.78 2.91 -3.02
C GLN A 257 5.67 2.67 -4.03
N PHE A 258 5.70 3.45 -5.11
CA PHE A 258 4.97 3.19 -6.35
C PHE A 258 5.96 2.78 -7.45
N LEU A 259 5.67 1.64 -8.08
CA LEU A 259 6.34 1.20 -9.30
C LEU A 259 5.28 1.02 -10.39
N VAL A 260 5.60 1.43 -11.62
CA VAL A 260 4.63 1.36 -12.73
C VAL A 260 5.21 0.64 -13.93
N SER A 261 4.35 -0.08 -14.66
CA SER A 261 4.72 -0.77 -15.89
C SER A 261 4.91 0.21 -17.06
N ARG A 262 5.57 -0.28 -18.12
CA ARG A 262 5.72 0.46 -19.37
C ARG A 262 4.39 0.94 -19.98
N GLY A 263 3.27 0.28 -19.63
CA GLY A 263 1.94 0.66 -20.12
C GLY A 263 1.54 2.10 -19.82
N PHE A 264 2.11 2.72 -18.78
CA PHE A 264 1.94 4.14 -18.47
C PHE A 264 2.95 5.09 -19.16
N LEU A 265 4.03 4.54 -19.73
CA LEU A 265 5.25 5.29 -20.05
C LEU A 265 5.54 5.36 -21.55
N ILE A 266 4.87 4.54 -22.35
CA ILE A 266 5.00 4.52 -23.80
C ILE A 266 4.31 5.73 -24.43
N GLN A 267 4.63 5.99 -25.70
CA GLN A 267 3.89 6.97 -26.49
C GLN A 267 2.43 6.52 -26.67
N ASN A 268 1.48 7.42 -26.43
CA ASN A 268 0.03 7.14 -26.45
C ASN A 268 -0.37 5.99 -25.51
N PRO A 269 -0.16 6.13 -24.20
CA PRO A 269 -0.51 5.11 -23.24
C PRO A 269 -2.04 5.01 -23.08
N ILE A 270 -2.53 3.85 -22.63
CA ILE A 270 -3.95 3.66 -22.29
C ILE A 270 -4.36 4.61 -21.16
N LEU A 271 -3.52 4.69 -20.11
CA LEU A 271 -3.61 5.65 -19.02
C LEU A 271 -2.23 6.27 -18.82
N SER A 272 -2.14 7.51 -18.42
CA SER A 272 -0.88 8.19 -18.13
C SER A 272 -0.75 8.57 -16.65
N ILE A 273 0.49 8.77 -16.19
CA ILE A 273 0.75 9.36 -14.88
C ILE A 273 0.80 10.87 -15.04
N LYS A 274 0.06 11.61 -14.22
CA LYS A 274 0.14 13.08 -14.19
C LYS A 274 1.56 13.50 -13.80
N PRO A 275 2.23 14.33 -14.61
CA PRO A 275 3.57 14.80 -14.28
C PRO A 275 3.60 15.43 -12.87
N HIS A 276 4.67 15.15 -12.11
CA HIS A 276 4.91 15.69 -10.78
C HIS A 276 3.83 15.39 -9.72
N SER A 277 2.90 14.47 -9.98
CA SER A 277 1.83 14.11 -9.03
C SER A 277 2.24 13.10 -7.97
N THR A 278 3.40 12.45 -8.12
CA THR A 278 3.88 11.49 -7.11
C THR A 278 4.41 12.23 -5.90
N SER A 279 3.85 11.96 -4.74
CA SER A 279 4.21 12.66 -3.50
C SER A 279 4.21 11.78 -2.26
N ILE A 280 4.84 12.28 -1.19
CA ILE A 280 4.67 11.82 0.18
C ILE A 280 3.71 12.79 0.84
N GLU A 281 2.58 12.29 1.31
CA GLU A 281 1.55 13.08 1.97
C GLU A 281 1.95 13.36 3.43
N ASN A 282 2.96 14.21 3.60
CA ASN A 282 3.49 14.58 4.91
C ASN A 282 2.78 15.81 5.49
N LEU A 283 1.45 15.72 5.60
CA LEU A 283 0.59 16.78 6.17
C LEU A 283 1.08 17.22 7.56
N GLN A 284 0.88 18.49 7.90
CA GLN A 284 1.37 19.04 9.17
C GLN A 284 0.81 18.32 10.40
N GLU A 285 -0.45 17.91 10.33
CA GLU A 285 -1.18 17.24 11.40
C GLU A 285 -0.59 15.89 11.79
N ILE A 286 -0.02 15.17 10.80
CA ILE A 286 0.53 13.82 10.99
C ILE A 286 2.03 13.80 11.27
N LYS A 287 2.64 14.97 11.48
CA LYS A 287 4.07 15.11 11.81
C LYS A 287 4.32 15.43 13.28
N ASN A 288 5.40 14.87 13.78
CA ASN A 288 6.04 15.34 15.01
C ASN A 288 6.88 16.61 14.77
N LYS A 289 7.35 17.24 15.84
CA LYS A 289 8.25 18.40 15.77
C LYS A 289 9.54 18.15 14.96
N ASN A 290 10.03 16.91 14.98
CA ASN A 290 11.21 16.46 14.20
C ASN A 290 10.86 16.02 12.78
N ALA A 291 9.68 16.38 12.27
CA ALA A 291 9.14 16.03 10.98
C ALA A 291 8.89 14.52 10.72
N SER A 292 9.10 13.64 11.70
CA SER A 292 8.78 12.22 11.57
C SER A 292 7.27 11.97 11.60
N PRO A 293 6.77 10.82 11.08
CA PRO A 293 5.36 10.43 11.21
C PRO A 293 4.93 10.38 12.68
N LYS A 294 3.73 10.86 12.98
CA LYS A 294 3.17 10.89 14.34
C LYS A 294 2.46 9.57 14.61
N ARG A 295 3.20 8.64 15.13
CA ARG A 295 2.78 7.28 15.42
C ARG A 295 1.59 7.20 16.37
N PHE A 296 0.65 6.26 16.10
CA PHE A 296 -0.44 5.93 17.03
C PHE A 296 0.00 4.94 18.11
N GLY A 297 0.78 3.92 17.73
CA GLY A 297 1.30 2.90 18.65
C GLY A 297 0.24 1.88 19.08
N ARG A 298 0.52 1.20 20.22
CA ARG A 298 -0.32 0.13 20.75
C ARG A 298 -0.45 0.22 22.28
N PRO A 299 -1.63 -0.12 22.85
CA PRO A 299 -1.80 -0.20 24.31
C PRO A 299 -0.87 -1.25 24.95
N SER A 300 -0.74 -2.41 24.31
CA SER A 300 0.00 -3.59 24.81
C SER A 300 1.47 -3.32 25.12
N ASN A 301 2.13 -2.41 24.39
CA ASN A 301 3.55 -2.09 24.60
C ASN A 301 3.78 -0.68 25.16
N LYS A 302 2.73 -0.08 25.74
CA LYS A 302 2.77 1.26 26.37
C LYS A 302 3.21 2.40 25.42
N THR A 303 3.06 2.22 24.09
CA THR A 303 3.39 3.25 23.09
C THR A 303 2.17 3.98 22.57
N LEU A 304 0.98 3.71 23.10
CA LEU A 304 -0.28 4.30 22.64
C LEU A 304 -0.25 5.83 22.71
N ASN A 305 -0.53 6.46 21.58
CA ASN A 305 -0.72 7.89 21.45
C ASN A 305 -2.05 8.16 20.72
N LEU A 306 -3.08 8.46 21.46
CA LEU A 306 -4.42 8.73 20.91
C LEU A 306 -4.48 9.96 19.98
N ASN A 307 -3.43 10.79 19.96
CA ASN A 307 -3.27 11.90 19.03
C ASN A 307 -2.35 11.56 17.84
N GLY A 308 -1.91 10.31 17.75
CA GLY A 308 -1.11 9.80 16.64
C GLY A 308 -1.98 9.29 15.48
N TYR A 309 -1.32 8.87 14.42
CA TYR A 309 -1.96 8.41 13.18
C TYR A 309 -1.36 7.08 12.70
N SER A 310 -0.14 7.13 12.18
CA SER A 310 0.65 5.99 11.75
C SER A 310 2.14 6.32 11.86
N ASP A 311 2.99 5.28 11.91
CA ASP A 311 4.45 5.43 11.82
C ASP A 311 4.96 5.54 10.37
N HIS A 312 4.04 5.51 9.39
CA HIS A 312 4.29 5.78 7.99
C HIS A 312 3.52 7.00 7.49
N PHE A 313 4.09 7.76 6.57
CA PHE A 313 3.37 8.73 5.76
C PHE A 313 2.67 8.03 4.59
N PRO A 314 1.45 8.46 4.21
CA PRO A 314 0.85 8.04 2.95
C PRO A 314 1.69 8.50 1.77
N ILE A 315 1.61 7.78 0.66
CA ILE A 315 2.11 8.21 -0.64
C ILE A 315 0.97 8.30 -1.64
N SER A 316 1.05 9.21 -2.59
CA SER A 316 0.03 9.39 -3.61
C SER A 316 0.61 9.55 -5.00
N LEU A 317 -0.20 9.27 -6.00
CA LEU A 317 -0.02 9.63 -7.40
C LEU A 317 -1.37 9.92 -8.06
N VAL A 318 -1.36 10.61 -9.19
CA VAL A 318 -2.55 10.86 -10.01
C VAL A 318 -2.36 10.22 -11.37
N ILE A 319 -3.35 9.44 -11.80
CA ILE A 319 -3.45 8.93 -13.17
C ILE A 319 -4.46 9.76 -13.98
N ILE A 320 -4.24 9.84 -15.29
CA ILE A 320 -5.06 10.55 -16.25
C ILE A 320 -5.61 9.54 -17.25
N ASP A 321 -6.93 9.64 -17.48
CA ASP A 321 -7.68 8.85 -18.48
C ASP A 321 -7.80 9.61 -19.82
#